data_19ec5fe79bc2613ea9f3de163076b65e
#
_entry.id   19ec5fe79bc2613ea9f3de163076b65e
#
_cell.length_a   1.000
_cell.length_b   1.000
_cell.length_c   1.000
_cell.angle_alpha   90.00
_cell.angle_beta   90.00
_cell.angle_gamma   90.00
#
_symmetry.space_group_name_H-M   'P 1'
#
loop_
_entity.id
_entity.type
_entity.pdbx_description
1 polymer ?
#
loop_
_entity_poly.entity_id
_entity_poly.type
_entity_poly.pdbx_seq_one_letter_code
_entity_poly.pdbx_strand_id
1 'polypeptide(L)'
;MDQRTDRYVTFKNIDCDGRTRLVMARIEDYVATSDNPFWGYFRQQRELAHGRGLDDLRVLHNYLPTLREILEEIDDQETLEMLEDLERTCM
;
A
#
# COMPACT_ATOMS: atom_id res chain seq x y z
N MET A 1 5.98 13.31 -24.72
CA MET A 1 5.88 12.87 -24.60
C MET A 1 5.72 12.47 -24.26
N ASP A 2 5.76 12.54 -24.23
CA ASP A 2 5.67 12.06 -23.85
C ASP A 2 5.63 11.47 -23.48
N GLN A 3 5.65 11.30 -23.38
CA GLN A 3 5.59 10.59 -23.28
C GLN A 3 5.76 9.84 -22.72
N ARG A 4 6.13 9.73 -22.54
CA ARG A 4 6.28 9.03 -22.18
C ARG A 4 5.91 8.38 -21.57
N THR A 5 5.86 8.34 -21.44
CA THR A 5 5.49 7.87 -21.06
C THR A 5 4.82 7.30 -20.68
N ASP A 6 5.09 7.26 -20.24
CA ASP A 6 4.05 6.77 -20.33
C ASP A 6 3.39 5.57 -19.95
N ARG A 7 3.88 4.75 -19.45
CA ARG A 7 3.24 3.57 -19.26
C ARG A 7 2.35 3.50 -18.09
N TYR A 8 2.66 4.04 -16.99
CA TYR A 8 1.68 4.05 -15.95
C TYR A 8 0.67 5.12 -16.13
N VAL A 9 0.85 5.86 -17.11
CA VAL A 9 -0.13 6.84 -17.47
C VAL A 9 -1.32 6.19 -18.13
N THR A 10 -1.23 4.91 -18.41
CA THR A 10 -2.28 4.22 -19.12
C THR A 10 -3.62 4.23 -18.42
N PHE A 11 -3.64 4.38 -17.10
CA PHE A 11 -4.91 4.39 -16.40
C PHE A 11 -5.34 5.81 -16.11
N LYS A 12 -5.41 6.61 -17.15
CA LYS A 12 -5.92 7.97 -17.07
C LYS A 12 -5.13 8.80 -16.08
N ASN A 13 -3.82 8.71 -16.21
CA ASN A 13 -2.89 9.50 -15.39
C ASN A 13 -2.85 9.08 -13.92
N ILE A 14 -3.27 7.87 -13.63
CA ILE A 14 -3.16 7.35 -12.28
C ILE A 14 -1.74 6.89 -12.04
N ASP A 15 -1.11 7.45 -11.02
CA ASP A 15 0.26 7.10 -10.63
C ASP A 15 0.22 6.02 -9.54
N CYS A 16 0.16 4.77 -9.96
CA CYS A 16 0.04 3.66 -9.01
C CYS A 16 1.27 3.53 -8.11
N ASP A 17 2.45 3.76 -8.68
CA ASP A 17 3.68 3.71 -7.87
C ASP A 17 3.69 4.79 -6.81
N GLY A 18 3.35 6.02 -7.18
CA GLY A 18 3.32 7.12 -6.23
C GLY A 18 2.29 6.90 -5.15
N ARG A 19 1.10 6.43 -5.55
CA ARG A 19 0.04 6.16 -4.58
C ARG A 19 0.43 5.03 -3.63
N THR A 20 1.07 3.99 -4.15
CA THR A 20 1.54 2.90 -3.32
C THR A 20 2.55 3.40 -2.30
N ARG A 21 3.47 4.27 -2.72
CA ARG A 21 4.47 4.83 -1.80
C ARG A 21 3.82 5.65 -0.69
N LEU A 22 2.77 6.41 -1.02
CA LEU A 22 2.09 7.22 -0.01
C LEU A 22 1.40 6.34 1.03
N VAL A 23 0.70 5.31 0.57
CA VAL A 23 0.05 4.38 1.48
C VAL A 23 1.10 3.67 2.35
N MET A 24 2.17 3.22 1.73
CA MET A 24 3.20 2.50 2.45
C MET A 24 3.91 3.38 3.48
N ALA A 25 4.10 4.66 3.17
CA ALA A 25 4.71 5.59 4.13
C ALA A 25 3.85 5.72 5.38
N ARG A 26 2.54 5.76 5.23
CA ARG A 26 1.64 5.83 6.37
C ARG A 26 1.68 4.55 7.19
N ILE A 27 1.75 3.41 6.49
CA ILE A 27 1.85 2.11 7.16
C ILE A 27 3.16 2.02 7.93
N GLU A 28 4.25 2.53 7.36
CA GLU A 28 5.54 2.49 8.04
C GLU A 28 5.54 3.31 9.33
N ASP A 29 4.78 4.38 9.39
CA ASP A 29 4.61 5.10 10.64
C ASP A 29 4.01 4.21 11.72
N TYR A 30 3.03 3.41 11.37
CA TYR A 30 2.44 2.47 12.32
C TYR A 30 3.43 1.37 12.70
N VAL A 31 4.19 0.88 11.74
CA VAL A 31 5.23 -0.13 12.02
C VAL A 31 6.20 0.41 13.06
N ALA A 32 6.53 1.68 12.99
CA ALA A 32 7.51 2.29 13.88
C ALA A 32 6.93 2.62 15.26
N THR A 33 5.64 2.91 15.34
CA THR A 33 5.06 3.50 16.56
C THR A 33 3.94 2.70 17.21
N SER A 34 3.31 1.78 16.48
CA SER A 34 2.16 1.05 17.00
C SER A 34 2.59 -0.18 17.79
N ASP A 35 1.81 -0.50 18.81
CA ASP A 35 2.03 -1.71 19.61
C ASP A 35 1.39 -2.94 19.02
N ASN A 36 0.62 -2.80 17.95
CA ASN A 36 -0.08 -3.92 17.33
C ASN A 36 0.93 -4.87 16.70
N PRO A 37 0.98 -6.14 17.13
CA PRO A 37 1.96 -7.09 16.59
C PRO A 37 1.81 -7.35 15.10
N PHE A 38 0.65 -7.07 14.54
CA PHE A 38 0.47 -7.23 13.10
C PHE A 38 1.48 -6.41 12.29
N TRP A 39 1.81 -5.21 12.75
CA TRP A 39 2.71 -4.35 11.97
C TRP A 39 4.11 -4.94 11.86
N GLY A 40 4.59 -5.58 12.92
CA GLY A 40 5.87 -6.28 12.86
C GLY A 40 5.83 -7.46 11.90
N TYR A 41 4.74 -8.20 11.94
CA TYR A 41 4.54 -9.30 11.01
C TYR A 41 4.46 -8.80 9.56
N PHE A 42 3.71 -7.74 9.34
CA PHE A 42 3.56 -7.16 8.01
C PHE A 42 4.92 -6.72 7.45
N ARG A 43 5.71 -6.06 8.26
CA ARG A 43 7.04 -5.61 7.84
C ARG A 43 7.91 -6.78 7.43
N GLN A 44 7.87 -7.85 8.21
CA GLN A 44 8.65 -9.05 7.91
C GLN A 44 8.19 -9.67 6.59
N GLN A 45 6.89 -9.77 6.38
CA GLN A 45 6.36 -10.33 5.15
C GLN A 45 6.69 -9.46 3.94
N ARG A 46 6.72 -8.16 4.13
CA ARG A 46 7.11 -7.24 3.06
C ARG A 46 8.56 -7.47 2.65
N GLU A 47 9.44 -7.65 3.62
CA GLU A 47 10.85 -7.91 3.33
C GLU A 47 11.02 -9.23 2.58
N LEU A 48 10.30 -10.25 3.01
CA LEU A 48 10.35 -11.54 2.33
C LEU A 48 9.82 -11.45 0.90
N ALA A 49 8.76 -10.68 0.70
CA ALA A 49 8.17 -10.49 -0.62
C ALA A 49 9.17 -9.78 -1.56
N HIS A 50 9.84 -8.75 -1.05
CA HIS A 50 10.85 -8.05 -1.84
C HIS A 50 11.98 -8.99 -2.24
N GLY A 51 12.36 -9.90 -1.36
CA GLY A 51 13.38 -10.89 -1.66
C GLY A 51 12.96 -11.84 -2.78
N ARG A 52 11.65 -11.96 -3.02
CA ARG A 52 11.12 -12.78 -4.10
C ARG A 52 10.81 -11.98 -5.36
N GLY A 53 11.12 -10.68 -5.35
CA GLY A 53 10.83 -9.84 -6.49
C GLY A 53 9.42 -9.28 -6.54
N LEU A 54 8.64 -9.41 -5.48
CA LEU A 54 7.30 -8.85 -5.41
C LEU A 54 7.37 -7.40 -4.94
N ASP A 55 6.49 -6.56 -5.48
CA ASP A 55 6.50 -5.14 -5.12
C ASP A 55 5.50 -4.85 -4.00
N ASP A 56 5.52 -3.60 -3.52
CA ASP A 56 4.68 -3.19 -2.41
C ASP A 56 3.19 -3.27 -2.74
N LEU A 57 2.83 -3.04 -3.99
CA LEU A 57 1.44 -3.12 -4.38
C LEU A 57 0.90 -4.54 -4.17
N ARG A 58 1.70 -5.53 -4.52
CA ARG A 58 1.32 -6.91 -4.32
C ARG A 58 1.22 -7.24 -2.83
N VAL A 59 2.14 -6.72 -2.02
CA VAL A 59 2.10 -6.94 -0.58
C VAL A 59 0.82 -6.35 0.00
N LEU A 60 0.48 -5.12 -0.39
CA LEU A 60 -0.75 -4.50 0.07
C LEU A 60 -1.98 -5.31 -0.34
N HIS A 61 -1.97 -5.81 -1.56
CA HIS A 61 -3.09 -6.61 -2.05
C HIS A 61 -3.26 -7.88 -1.22
N ASN A 62 -2.16 -8.54 -0.88
CA ASN A 62 -2.20 -9.80 -0.13
C ASN A 62 -2.80 -9.62 1.28
N TYR A 63 -2.62 -8.45 1.87
CA TYR A 63 -3.09 -8.20 3.24
C TYR A 63 -4.23 -7.20 3.30
N LEU A 64 -4.87 -6.96 2.16
CA LEU A 64 -5.89 -5.94 2.06
C LEU A 64 -7.00 -6.06 3.09
N PRO A 65 -7.62 -7.23 3.29
CA PRO A 65 -8.71 -7.33 4.28
C PRO A 65 -8.25 -7.00 5.69
N THR A 66 -7.07 -7.46 6.06
CA THR A 66 -6.53 -7.21 7.40
C THR A 66 -6.19 -5.73 7.58
N LEU A 67 -5.57 -5.14 6.55
CA LEU A 67 -5.23 -3.72 6.61
C LEU A 67 -6.47 -2.86 6.76
N ARG A 68 -7.52 -3.18 6.00
CA ARG A 68 -8.77 -2.42 6.08
C ARG A 68 -9.37 -2.52 7.48
N GLU A 69 -9.37 -3.72 8.04
CA GLU A 69 -9.93 -3.94 9.36
C GLU A 69 -9.18 -3.13 10.42
N ILE A 70 -7.85 -3.17 10.37
CA ILE A 70 -7.05 -2.46 11.35
C ILE A 70 -7.20 -0.95 11.21
N LEU A 71 -7.21 -0.46 9.97
CA LEU A 71 -7.35 0.97 9.75
C LEU A 71 -8.72 1.48 10.22
N GLU A 72 -9.75 0.67 10.07
CA GLU A 72 -11.06 1.01 10.61
C GLU A 72 -11.04 1.05 12.13
N GLU A 73 -10.37 0.08 12.73
CA GLU A 73 -10.27 -0.01 14.18
C GLU A 73 -9.61 1.23 14.80
N ILE A 74 -8.54 1.70 14.17
CA ILE A 74 -7.82 2.86 14.68
C ILE A 74 -8.37 4.18 14.13
N ASP A 75 -9.45 4.09 13.35
CA ASP A 75 -10.17 5.25 12.83
C ASP A 75 -9.31 6.13 11.93
N ASP A 76 -8.41 5.53 11.16
CA ASP A 76 -7.61 6.27 10.20
C ASP A 76 -8.31 6.24 8.85
N GLN A 77 -9.33 7.08 8.72
CA GLN A 77 -10.14 7.11 7.51
C GLN A 77 -9.34 7.55 6.29
N GLU A 78 -8.40 8.46 6.49
CA GLU A 78 -7.62 8.96 5.37
C GLU A 78 -6.80 7.86 4.72
N THR A 79 -6.07 7.08 5.52
CA THR A 79 -5.27 5.99 4.97
C THR A 79 -6.16 4.91 4.40
N LEU A 80 -7.30 4.63 5.05
CA LEU A 80 -8.24 3.65 4.57
C LEU A 80 -8.77 4.03 3.19
N GLU A 81 -9.13 5.29 3.00
CA GLU A 81 -9.61 5.76 1.71
C GLU A 81 -8.52 5.66 0.64
N MET A 82 -7.29 5.98 1.00
CA MET A 82 -6.17 5.85 0.08
C MET A 82 -5.98 4.41 -0.35
N LEU A 83 -6.08 3.49 0.60
CA LEU A 83 -5.93 2.07 0.32
C LEU A 83 -7.06 1.55 -0.58
N GLU A 84 -8.29 1.93 -0.27
CA GLU A 84 -9.44 1.52 -1.08
C GLU A 84 -9.38 2.09 -2.48
N ASP A 85 -8.91 3.31 -2.61
CA ASP A 85 -8.74 3.94 -3.91
C ASP A 85 -7.68 3.20 -4.72
N LEU A 86 -6.60 2.83 -4.06
CA LEU A 86 -5.54 2.07 -4.68
C LEU A 86 -6.05 0.70 -5.16
N GLU A 87 -6.83 0.04 -4.33
CA GLU A 87 -7.44 -1.23 -4.70
C GLU A 87 -8.30 -1.09 -5.94
N ARG A 88 -9.12 -0.05 -5.97
CA ARG A 88 -10.07 0.14 -7.06
C ARG A 88 -9.37 0.49 -8.37
N THR A 89 -8.27 1.23 -8.31
CA THR A 89 -7.66 1.79 -9.51
C THR A 89 -6.37 1.10 -9.96
N CYS A 90 -5.70 0.39 -9.06
CA CYS A 90 -4.38 -0.17 -9.36
C CYS A 90 -4.29 -1.68 -9.12
N MET A 91 -5.28 -2.25 -8.53
CA MET A 91 -5.36 -3.67 -8.26
C MET A 91 -6.49 -4.29 -9.06
#